data_9e7a017cfa63f1ad279686d9947eb8ac
#
_entry.id   9e7a017cfa63f1ad279686d9947eb8ac
#
_cell.length_a   1.000
_cell.length_b   1.000
_cell.length_c   1.000
_cell.angle_alpha   90.00
_cell.angle_beta   90.00
_cell.angle_gamma   90.00
#
_symmetry.space_group_name_H-M   'P 1'
#
loop_
_entity.id
_entity.type
_entity.pdbx_description
1 polymer ?
#
loop_
_entity_poly.entity_id
_entity_poly.type
_entity_poly.pdbx_seq_one_letter_code
_entity_poly.pdbx_strand_id
1 'polypeptide(L)'
;ADGISFICEVKKASPSKGLIAPDFPYVEIAKEYEAAGASAISVLTEPFYFKGSNQFLMDIKNEVNIPLLRKDFTVDEYMIYEAKVIGASAVLLICAILDDEQLASYLRLAHKLGMSALVEAHDEDEVRRAIACGAGIIGVNNRDLRTFTVDIMNSVRLRKLIPDTVPATHMGTEVPVPSVPQKMVYVSESGIKTKEDIDRLKANGTDAVLIGETFMRSPDKKKLFAELRGE
;
A
#
# COMPACT_ATOMS: atom_id res chain seq x y z
N ALA A 1 15.93 -4.82 7.68
CA ALA A 1 15.16 -5.37 8.79
C ALA A 1 14.95 -6.86 8.54
N ASP A 2 15.27 -7.71 9.49
CA ASP A 2 15.04 -9.15 9.42
C ASP A 2 13.56 -9.41 9.73
N GLY A 3 12.70 -9.36 8.72
CA GLY A 3 11.28 -9.64 8.89
C GLY A 3 10.39 -9.00 7.83
N ILE A 4 9.07 -9.26 7.94
CA ILE A 4 8.05 -8.63 7.11
C ILE A 4 7.79 -7.20 7.60
N SER A 5 7.67 -6.25 6.67
CA SER A 5 7.38 -4.85 6.98
C SER A 5 5.88 -4.60 7.13
N PHE A 6 5.51 -3.64 7.99
CA PHE A 6 4.11 -3.29 8.24
C PHE A 6 3.81 -1.89 7.71
N ILE A 7 2.84 -1.79 6.82
CA ILE A 7 2.20 -0.56 6.37
C ILE A 7 0.87 -0.46 7.12
N CYS A 8 0.78 0.46 8.07
CA CYS A 8 -0.42 0.61 8.89
C CYS A 8 -1.34 1.67 8.31
N GLU A 9 -2.63 1.35 8.15
CA GLU A 9 -3.56 2.23 7.47
C GLU A 9 -4.42 3.03 8.45
N VAL A 10 -4.42 4.35 8.29
CA VAL A 10 -5.29 5.30 8.97
C VAL A 10 -6.56 5.47 8.13
N LYS A 11 -7.68 4.91 8.62
CA LYS A 11 -8.93 4.79 7.88
C LYS A 11 -10.16 5.02 8.74
N LYS A 12 -10.97 6.02 8.40
CA LYS A 12 -12.20 6.37 9.11
C LYS A 12 -13.37 5.46 8.77
N ALA A 13 -13.52 5.12 7.50
CA ALA A 13 -14.63 4.32 6.98
C ALA A 13 -14.20 3.48 5.78
N SER A 14 -15.02 2.52 5.36
CA SER A 14 -14.86 1.81 4.10
C SER A 14 -16.20 1.35 3.52
N PRO A 15 -16.33 1.13 2.19
CA PRO A 15 -17.58 0.66 1.57
C PRO A 15 -18.08 -0.66 2.18
N SER A 16 -17.18 -1.57 2.52
CA SER A 16 -17.54 -2.90 3.04
C SER A 16 -17.88 -2.94 4.53
N LYS A 17 -17.51 -1.92 5.32
CA LYS A 17 -17.65 -1.90 6.78
C LYS A 17 -18.38 -0.67 7.34
N GLY A 18 -18.69 0.30 6.47
CA GLY A 18 -19.21 1.58 6.91
C GLY A 18 -18.22 2.36 7.76
N LEU A 19 -18.70 3.03 8.78
CA LEU A 19 -17.90 3.81 9.72
C LEU A 19 -17.11 2.86 10.65
N ILE A 20 -15.78 2.93 10.61
CA ILE A 20 -14.89 2.09 11.40
C ILE A 20 -14.51 2.80 12.71
N ALA A 21 -14.20 4.09 12.62
CA ALA A 21 -13.79 4.92 13.74
C ALA A 21 -14.65 6.18 13.81
N PRO A 22 -15.73 6.19 14.62
CA PRO A 22 -16.57 7.38 14.84
C PRO A 22 -15.76 8.54 15.42
N ASP A 23 -15.01 8.26 16.49
CA ASP A 23 -13.96 9.12 16.99
C ASP A 23 -12.66 8.76 16.26
N PHE A 24 -12.10 9.75 15.55
CA PHE A 24 -11.00 9.53 14.62
C PHE A 24 -9.83 10.48 14.88
N PRO A 25 -9.08 10.30 15.96
CA PRO A 25 -7.86 11.06 16.26
C PRO A 25 -6.70 10.57 15.38
N TYR A 26 -6.76 10.85 14.08
CA TYR A 26 -5.88 10.27 13.06
C TYR A 26 -4.41 10.59 13.27
N VAL A 27 -4.07 11.73 13.86
CA VAL A 27 -2.68 12.10 14.18
C VAL A 27 -2.14 11.23 15.30
N GLU A 28 -2.91 11.04 16.38
CA GLU A 28 -2.54 10.18 17.50
C GLU A 28 -2.41 8.73 17.06
N ILE A 29 -3.34 8.26 16.22
CA ILE A 29 -3.28 6.91 15.63
C ILE A 29 -1.98 6.73 14.83
N ALA A 30 -1.60 7.72 14.01
CA ALA A 30 -0.38 7.68 13.21
C ALA A 30 0.89 7.65 14.10
N LYS A 31 0.92 8.43 15.18
CA LYS A 31 2.01 8.41 16.18
C LYS A 31 2.12 7.07 16.89
N GLU A 32 0.99 6.46 17.25
CA GLU A 32 0.96 5.12 17.83
C GLU A 32 1.51 4.07 16.86
N TYR A 33 1.20 4.16 15.56
CA TYR A 33 1.74 3.27 14.53
C TYR A 33 3.26 3.41 14.40
N GLU A 34 3.78 4.65 14.33
CA GLU A 34 5.22 4.87 14.28
C GLU A 34 5.91 4.33 15.53
N ALA A 35 5.38 4.64 16.74
CA ALA A 35 5.93 4.18 18.01
C ALA A 35 5.87 2.65 18.16
N ALA A 36 4.88 1.98 17.55
CA ALA A 36 4.79 0.53 17.53
C ALA A 36 5.75 -0.12 16.51
N GLY A 37 6.39 0.66 15.63
CA GLY A 37 7.38 0.19 14.67
C GLY A 37 6.81 -0.08 13.27
N ALA A 38 5.76 0.63 12.85
CA ALA A 38 5.32 0.63 11.47
C ALA A 38 6.44 1.11 10.54
N SER A 39 6.57 0.48 9.37
CA SER A 39 7.56 0.87 8.36
C SER A 39 7.07 2.01 7.48
N ALA A 40 5.76 2.16 7.32
CA ALA A 40 5.08 3.24 6.62
C ALA A 40 3.63 3.37 7.11
N ILE A 41 3.00 4.50 6.83
CA ILE A 41 1.57 4.72 7.09
C ILE A 41 0.85 4.96 5.78
N SER A 42 -0.26 4.23 5.58
CA SER A 42 -1.22 4.47 4.50
C SER A 42 -2.32 5.40 5.02
N VAL A 43 -2.54 6.52 4.35
CA VAL A 43 -3.54 7.52 4.76
C VAL A 43 -4.63 7.60 3.69
N LEU A 44 -5.87 7.26 4.05
CA LEU A 44 -7.03 7.42 3.17
C LEU A 44 -7.32 8.90 2.96
N THR A 45 -7.25 9.35 1.70
CA THR A 45 -7.58 10.72 1.31
C THR A 45 -8.88 10.82 0.51
N GLU A 46 -9.41 9.71 0.01
CA GLU A 46 -10.67 9.64 -0.74
C GLU A 46 -11.88 10.06 0.14
N PRO A 47 -12.63 11.13 -0.24
CA PRO A 47 -13.58 11.76 0.68
C PRO A 47 -14.97 11.10 0.75
N PHE A 48 -15.38 10.40 -0.30
CA PHE A 48 -16.77 9.92 -0.43
C PHE A 48 -16.98 8.55 0.22
N TYR A 49 -16.21 7.57 -0.17
CA TYR A 49 -16.35 6.18 0.25
C TYR A 49 -15.59 5.86 1.54
N PHE A 50 -14.43 6.48 1.72
CA PHE A 50 -13.57 6.23 2.88
C PHE A 50 -13.61 7.34 3.92
N LYS A 51 -14.32 8.45 3.65
CA LYS A 51 -14.38 9.62 4.53
C LYS A 51 -13.00 10.19 4.85
N GLY A 52 -12.10 10.08 3.86
CA GLY A 52 -10.73 10.59 3.92
C GLY A 52 -10.61 12.08 3.66
N SER A 53 -9.39 12.61 3.76
CA SER A 53 -9.07 14.00 3.45
C SER A 53 -7.58 14.16 3.21
N ASN A 54 -7.20 15.02 2.25
CA ASN A 54 -5.82 15.48 2.09
C ASN A 54 -5.26 16.12 3.37
N GLN A 55 -6.13 16.78 4.16
CA GLN A 55 -5.74 17.39 5.44
C GLN A 55 -5.19 16.34 6.41
N PHE A 56 -5.77 15.12 6.45
CA PHE A 56 -5.28 14.07 7.32
C PHE A 56 -3.83 13.72 7.01
N LEU A 57 -3.47 13.61 5.72
CA LEU A 57 -2.10 13.32 5.31
C LEU A 57 -1.14 14.46 5.66
N MET A 58 -1.55 15.71 5.42
CA MET A 58 -0.73 16.88 5.75
C MET A 58 -0.45 16.98 7.26
N ASP A 59 -1.48 16.78 8.09
CA ASP A 59 -1.33 16.85 9.55
C ASP A 59 -0.44 15.71 10.06
N ILE A 60 -0.66 14.48 9.59
CA ILE A 60 0.17 13.33 9.94
C ILE A 60 1.63 13.55 9.52
N LYS A 61 1.86 14.13 8.32
CA LYS A 61 3.21 14.39 7.80
C LYS A 61 4.03 15.29 8.72
N ASN A 62 3.40 16.22 9.43
CA ASN A 62 4.07 17.12 10.36
C ASN A 62 4.46 16.47 11.69
N GLU A 63 3.91 15.27 11.99
CA GLU A 63 3.99 14.65 13.30
C GLU A 63 4.74 13.28 13.30
N VAL A 64 4.96 12.70 12.12
CA VAL A 64 5.68 11.42 11.98
C VAL A 64 6.82 11.53 10.98
N ASN A 65 7.85 10.67 11.14
CA ASN A 65 9.04 10.67 10.28
C ASN A 65 9.05 9.54 9.26
N ILE A 66 8.20 8.52 9.43
CA ILE A 66 8.12 7.38 8.51
C ILE A 66 7.37 7.76 7.22
N PRO A 67 7.61 7.03 6.10
CA PRO A 67 6.98 7.31 4.82
C PRO A 67 5.45 7.24 4.87
N LEU A 68 4.80 8.13 4.11
CA LEU A 68 3.35 8.17 3.97
C LEU A 68 2.92 7.77 2.56
N LEU A 69 2.00 6.81 2.47
CA LEU A 69 1.30 6.44 1.25
C LEU A 69 -0.02 7.22 1.18
N ARG A 70 -0.22 8.02 0.10
CA ARG A 70 -1.55 8.54 -0.23
C ARG A 70 -2.39 7.41 -0.79
N LYS A 71 -3.39 6.97 -0.04
CA LYS A 71 -4.34 5.92 -0.44
C LYS A 71 -5.60 6.58 -1.02
N ASP A 72 -5.68 6.63 -2.34
CA ASP A 72 -6.75 7.28 -3.10
C ASP A 72 -6.94 6.59 -4.45
N PHE A 73 -8.03 6.87 -5.15
CA PHE A 73 -8.23 6.46 -6.54
C PHE A 73 -7.50 7.44 -7.47
N THR A 74 -6.23 7.19 -7.74
CA THR A 74 -5.41 8.05 -8.61
C THR A 74 -5.80 7.83 -10.07
N VAL A 75 -6.60 8.73 -10.65
CA VAL A 75 -7.14 8.65 -12.01
C VAL A 75 -6.69 9.80 -12.91
N ASP A 76 -5.93 10.75 -12.38
CA ASP A 76 -5.44 11.92 -13.10
C ASP A 76 -4.03 12.28 -12.61
N GLU A 77 -3.16 12.74 -13.52
CA GLU A 77 -1.79 13.17 -13.20
C GLU A 77 -1.76 14.29 -12.15
N TYR A 78 -2.75 15.16 -12.14
CA TYR A 78 -2.89 16.21 -11.13
C TYR A 78 -2.86 15.64 -9.71
N MET A 79 -3.49 14.47 -9.48
CA MET A 79 -3.52 13.84 -8.17
C MET A 79 -2.12 13.40 -7.71
N ILE A 80 -1.21 13.09 -8.64
CA ILE A 80 0.18 12.73 -8.32
C ILE A 80 0.98 13.97 -7.92
N TYR A 81 0.81 15.09 -8.64
CA TYR A 81 1.38 16.38 -8.23
C TYR A 81 0.84 16.82 -6.87
N GLU A 82 -0.46 16.73 -6.67
CA GLU A 82 -1.11 17.04 -5.40
C GLU A 82 -0.55 16.17 -4.27
N ALA A 83 -0.40 14.86 -4.48
CA ALA A 83 0.20 13.93 -3.49
C ALA A 83 1.60 14.42 -3.06
N LYS A 84 2.43 14.87 -4.00
CA LYS A 84 3.74 15.43 -3.69
C LYS A 84 3.65 16.68 -2.85
N VAL A 85 2.75 17.60 -3.20
CA VAL A 85 2.56 18.88 -2.50
C VAL A 85 2.09 18.69 -1.06
N ILE A 86 1.18 17.75 -0.83
CA ILE A 86 0.66 17.43 0.52
C ILE A 86 1.61 16.57 1.36
N GLY A 87 2.78 16.18 0.82
CA GLY A 87 3.84 15.52 1.56
C GLY A 87 3.84 13.99 1.51
N ALA A 88 3.14 13.37 0.57
CA ALA A 88 3.21 11.93 0.38
C ALA A 88 4.61 11.48 -0.07
N SER A 89 5.04 10.32 0.41
CA SER A 89 6.26 9.62 -0.01
C SER A 89 5.96 8.58 -1.10
N ALA A 90 4.70 8.17 -1.20
CA ALA A 90 4.23 7.21 -2.19
C ALA A 90 2.76 7.48 -2.57
N VAL A 91 2.39 7.02 -3.76
CA VAL A 91 0.99 7.03 -4.27
C VAL A 91 0.52 5.62 -4.57
N LEU A 92 -0.81 5.42 -4.52
CA LEU A 92 -1.46 4.21 -4.96
C LEU A 92 -1.82 4.32 -6.44
N LEU A 93 -1.47 3.31 -7.23
CA LEU A 93 -1.92 3.13 -8.60
C LEU A 93 -2.64 1.78 -8.70
N ILE A 94 -3.86 1.74 -9.24
CA ILE A 94 -4.71 0.54 -9.22
C ILE A 94 -4.89 0.03 -10.65
N CYS A 95 -4.45 -1.20 -10.93
CA CYS A 95 -4.55 -1.81 -12.26
C CYS A 95 -5.99 -1.89 -12.77
N ALA A 96 -6.95 -2.15 -11.88
CA ALA A 96 -8.36 -2.29 -12.25
C ALA A 96 -9.01 -1.00 -12.82
N ILE A 97 -8.44 0.19 -12.56
CA ILE A 97 -9.01 1.48 -12.99
C ILE A 97 -8.12 2.27 -13.94
N LEU A 98 -6.90 1.79 -14.21
CA LEU A 98 -5.94 2.41 -15.11
C LEU A 98 -5.67 1.48 -16.30
N ASP A 99 -5.58 2.01 -17.50
CA ASP A 99 -5.02 1.28 -18.62
C ASP A 99 -3.48 1.24 -18.53
N ASP A 100 -2.82 0.51 -19.44
CA ASP A 100 -1.38 0.28 -19.39
C ASP A 100 -0.58 1.56 -19.67
N GLU A 101 -1.09 2.45 -20.54
CA GLU A 101 -0.45 3.73 -20.85
C GLU A 101 -0.51 4.68 -19.65
N GLN A 102 -1.68 4.80 -19.02
CA GLN A 102 -1.88 5.56 -17.79
C GLN A 102 -1.01 5.02 -16.66
N LEU A 103 -1.01 3.70 -16.44
CA LEU A 103 -0.23 3.07 -15.38
C LEU A 103 1.27 3.34 -15.55
N ALA A 104 1.81 3.15 -16.76
CA ALA A 104 3.21 3.43 -17.05
C ALA A 104 3.56 4.92 -16.94
N SER A 105 2.66 5.81 -17.41
CA SER A 105 2.85 7.28 -17.32
C SER A 105 2.87 7.74 -15.85
N TYR A 106 1.91 7.28 -15.05
CA TYR A 106 1.78 7.66 -13.65
C TYR A 106 2.92 7.12 -12.79
N LEU A 107 3.40 5.91 -13.08
CA LEU A 107 4.62 5.37 -12.47
C LEU A 107 5.82 6.27 -12.72
N ARG A 108 6.06 6.65 -13.99
CA ARG A 108 7.16 7.54 -14.37
C ARG A 108 7.04 8.90 -13.67
N LEU A 109 5.83 9.47 -13.65
CA LEU A 109 5.59 10.76 -13.01
C LEU A 109 5.86 10.71 -11.51
N ALA A 110 5.36 9.69 -10.81
CA ALA A 110 5.62 9.50 -9.37
C ALA A 110 7.13 9.43 -9.10
N HIS A 111 7.86 8.61 -9.85
CA HIS A 111 9.32 8.49 -9.72
C HIS A 111 10.05 9.79 -10.04
N LYS A 112 9.65 10.52 -11.10
CA LYS A 112 10.21 11.84 -11.45
C LYS A 112 10.05 12.86 -10.32
N LEU A 113 8.97 12.78 -9.58
CA LEU A 113 8.71 13.61 -8.40
C LEU A 113 9.39 13.09 -7.12
N GLY A 114 10.16 12.00 -7.19
CA GLY A 114 10.85 11.39 -6.06
C GLY A 114 9.91 10.68 -5.09
N MET A 115 8.78 10.18 -5.59
CA MET A 115 7.86 9.33 -4.84
C MET A 115 7.93 7.88 -5.33
N SER A 116 7.64 6.94 -4.45
CA SER A 116 7.34 5.55 -4.82
C SER A 116 5.90 5.42 -5.32
N ALA A 117 5.60 4.31 -5.99
CA ALA A 117 4.22 3.94 -6.31
C ALA A 117 3.95 2.50 -5.86
N LEU A 118 2.90 2.30 -5.07
CA LEU A 118 2.34 1.00 -4.78
C LEU A 118 1.32 0.68 -5.87
N VAL A 119 1.63 -0.33 -6.71
CA VAL A 119 0.73 -0.76 -7.78
C VAL A 119 -0.13 -1.90 -7.26
N GLU A 120 -1.42 -1.64 -7.08
CA GLU A 120 -2.39 -2.62 -6.59
C GLU A 120 -2.92 -3.49 -7.73
N ALA A 121 -2.90 -4.81 -7.52
CA ALA A 121 -3.38 -5.83 -8.43
C ALA A 121 -4.26 -6.86 -7.70
N HIS A 122 -5.23 -7.46 -8.41
CA HIS A 122 -6.19 -8.42 -7.84
C HIS A 122 -6.07 -9.82 -8.41
N ASP A 123 -5.53 -9.95 -9.62
CA ASP A 123 -5.41 -11.22 -10.34
C ASP A 123 -4.09 -11.36 -11.11
N GLU A 124 -3.92 -12.48 -11.83
CA GLU A 124 -2.70 -12.78 -12.59
C GLU A 124 -2.47 -11.79 -13.72
N ASP A 125 -3.51 -11.36 -14.42
CA ASP A 125 -3.40 -10.44 -15.57
C ASP A 125 -2.97 -9.05 -15.09
N GLU A 126 -3.56 -8.55 -14.01
CA GLU A 126 -3.16 -7.28 -13.40
C GLU A 126 -1.73 -7.30 -12.88
N VAL A 127 -1.29 -8.41 -12.24
CA VAL A 127 0.11 -8.58 -11.82
C VAL A 127 1.05 -8.53 -13.01
N ARG A 128 0.74 -9.22 -14.11
CA ARG A 128 1.56 -9.20 -15.33
C ARG A 128 1.63 -7.79 -15.95
N ARG A 129 0.51 -7.06 -15.97
CA ARG A 129 0.44 -5.66 -16.43
C ARG A 129 1.31 -4.76 -15.55
N ALA A 130 1.21 -4.86 -14.23
CA ALA A 130 2.04 -4.11 -13.29
C ALA A 130 3.53 -4.32 -13.54
N ILE A 131 3.97 -5.58 -13.71
CA ILE A 131 5.37 -5.92 -14.02
C ILE A 131 5.79 -5.32 -15.37
N ALA A 132 4.97 -5.47 -16.42
CA ALA A 132 5.25 -4.96 -17.76
C ALA A 132 5.36 -3.43 -17.79
N CYS A 133 4.57 -2.72 -16.97
CA CYS A 133 4.63 -1.25 -16.83
C CYS A 133 5.81 -0.78 -15.96
N GLY A 134 6.58 -1.68 -15.33
CA GLY A 134 7.76 -1.34 -14.57
C GLY A 134 7.52 -1.04 -13.09
N ALA A 135 6.46 -1.58 -12.51
CA ALA A 135 6.20 -1.45 -11.08
C ALA A 135 7.37 -2.05 -10.26
N GLY A 136 7.89 -1.29 -9.31
CA GLY A 136 8.89 -1.75 -8.35
C GLY A 136 8.30 -2.24 -7.04
N ILE A 137 7.06 -1.85 -6.73
CA ILE A 137 6.29 -2.28 -5.56
C ILE A 137 4.92 -2.73 -6.05
N ILE A 138 4.60 -4.00 -5.86
CA ILE A 138 3.30 -4.59 -6.26
C ILE A 138 2.56 -5.03 -5.01
N GLY A 139 1.34 -4.50 -4.85
CA GLY A 139 0.40 -4.88 -3.80
C GLY A 139 -0.67 -5.82 -4.34
N VAL A 140 -0.82 -7.00 -3.77
CA VAL A 140 -1.96 -7.86 -4.07
C VAL A 140 -3.05 -7.65 -3.03
N ASN A 141 -4.19 -7.17 -3.52
CA ASN A 141 -5.37 -6.99 -2.68
C ASN A 141 -6.15 -8.31 -2.59
N ASN A 142 -6.21 -8.87 -1.38
CA ASN A 142 -6.94 -10.09 -1.08
C ASN A 142 -8.46 -9.91 -1.05
N ARG A 143 -8.93 -8.66 -1.16
CA ARG A 143 -10.37 -8.36 -1.21
C ARG A 143 -10.84 -8.29 -2.65
N ASP A 144 -11.79 -9.14 -3.00
CA ASP A 144 -12.55 -8.99 -4.23
C ASP A 144 -13.43 -7.72 -4.12
N LEU A 145 -13.23 -6.77 -5.04
CA LEU A 145 -13.92 -5.48 -5.02
C LEU A 145 -15.39 -5.56 -5.44
N ARG A 146 -15.83 -6.69 -6.04
CA ARG A 146 -17.21 -6.91 -6.48
C ARG A 146 -18.06 -7.55 -5.38
N THR A 147 -17.48 -8.52 -4.65
CA THR A 147 -18.18 -9.31 -3.63
C THR A 147 -17.82 -8.92 -2.20
N PHE A 148 -16.74 -8.14 -2.03
CA PHE A 148 -16.10 -7.81 -0.75
C PHE A 148 -15.59 -9.03 0.04
N THR A 149 -15.58 -10.21 -0.55
CA THR A 149 -14.98 -11.40 0.05
C THR A 149 -13.46 -11.23 0.15
N VAL A 150 -12.86 -11.82 1.18
CA VAL A 150 -11.41 -11.73 1.44
C VAL A 150 -10.83 -13.12 1.46
N ASP A 151 -9.82 -13.36 0.62
CA ASP A 151 -9.06 -14.60 0.56
C ASP A 151 -7.55 -14.30 0.58
N ILE A 152 -6.92 -14.44 1.74
CA ILE A 152 -5.47 -14.23 1.91
C ILE A 152 -4.63 -15.16 1.02
N MET A 153 -5.20 -16.29 0.59
CA MET A 153 -4.52 -17.20 -0.33
C MET A 153 -4.33 -16.61 -1.71
N ASN A 154 -5.02 -15.49 -2.05
CA ASN A 154 -4.77 -14.75 -3.29
C ASN A 154 -3.32 -14.23 -3.33
N SER A 155 -2.85 -13.58 -2.27
CA SER A 155 -1.45 -13.17 -2.16
C SER A 155 -0.50 -14.36 -2.25
N VAL A 156 -0.82 -15.50 -1.63
CA VAL A 156 0.03 -16.70 -1.69
C VAL A 156 0.12 -17.25 -3.11
N ARG A 157 -1.00 -17.29 -3.84
CA ARG A 157 -1.04 -17.80 -5.23
C ARG A 157 -0.28 -16.90 -6.20
N LEU A 158 -0.44 -15.58 -6.07
CA LEU A 158 0.11 -14.61 -7.02
C LEU A 158 1.60 -14.31 -6.79
N ARG A 159 2.13 -14.58 -5.59
CA ARG A 159 3.57 -14.36 -5.29
C ARG A 159 4.52 -15.00 -6.32
N LYS A 160 4.16 -16.20 -6.80
CA LYS A 160 4.97 -16.95 -7.79
C LYS A 160 5.18 -16.21 -9.12
N LEU A 161 4.34 -15.21 -9.43
CA LEU A 161 4.45 -14.40 -10.64
C LEU A 161 5.39 -13.21 -10.45
N ILE A 162 5.70 -12.85 -9.21
CA ILE A 162 6.50 -11.67 -8.87
C ILE A 162 7.99 -12.04 -8.93
N PRO A 163 8.78 -11.44 -9.84
CA PRO A 163 10.22 -11.66 -9.89
C PRO A 163 10.91 -11.02 -8.68
N ASP A 164 12.12 -11.51 -8.35
CA ASP A 164 12.87 -10.95 -7.22
C ASP A 164 13.44 -9.55 -7.52
N THR A 165 13.59 -9.22 -8.80
CA THR A 165 14.11 -7.92 -9.25
C THR A 165 13.19 -7.31 -10.31
N VAL A 166 13.17 -6.00 -10.36
CA VAL A 166 12.45 -5.26 -11.39
C VAL A 166 13.10 -5.56 -12.75
N PRO A 167 12.32 -6.02 -13.76
CA PRO A 167 12.86 -6.30 -15.09
C PRO A 167 13.52 -5.06 -15.72
N ALA A 168 14.63 -5.26 -16.42
CA ALA A 168 15.37 -4.18 -17.08
C ALA A 168 14.63 -3.59 -18.29
N THR A 169 13.66 -4.32 -18.86
CA THR A 169 12.87 -3.90 -20.03
C THR A 169 11.49 -3.46 -19.59
N HIS A 170 11.22 -2.15 -19.70
CA HIS A 170 9.92 -1.57 -19.48
C HIS A 170 9.34 -1.05 -20.80
N MET A 171 8.04 -1.14 -20.98
CA MET A 171 7.37 -0.58 -22.16
C MET A 171 7.61 0.94 -22.23
N GLY A 172 8.42 1.40 -23.19
CA GLY A 172 8.52 2.81 -23.60
C GLY A 172 9.25 3.76 -22.63
N THR A 173 10.24 3.30 -21.88
CA THR A 173 10.91 4.17 -20.90
C THR A 173 12.17 4.85 -21.40
N GLU A 174 12.19 6.20 -21.39
CA GLU A 174 13.40 7.02 -21.35
C GLU A 174 14.00 7.16 -19.92
N VAL A 175 13.46 6.44 -18.94
CA VAL A 175 14.00 6.47 -17.57
C VAL A 175 15.26 5.62 -17.55
N PRO A 176 16.40 6.15 -17.09
CA PRO A 176 17.62 5.36 -16.96
C PRO A 176 17.34 4.12 -16.10
N VAL A 177 17.57 2.94 -16.68
CA VAL A 177 17.55 1.70 -15.91
C VAL A 177 18.61 1.84 -14.81
N PRO A 178 18.28 1.65 -13.53
CA PRO A 178 19.28 1.71 -12.47
C PRO A 178 20.43 0.76 -12.80
N SER A 179 21.65 1.22 -12.61
CA SER A 179 22.88 0.42 -12.86
C SER A 179 22.98 -0.80 -11.94
N VAL A 180 22.13 -0.88 -10.91
CA VAL A 180 22.01 -2.01 -10.00
C VAL A 180 20.57 -2.52 -10.06
N PRO A 181 20.34 -3.84 -10.20
CA PRO A 181 19.01 -4.43 -10.16
C PRO A 181 18.27 -4.02 -8.87
N GLN A 182 17.11 -3.38 -9.02
CA GLN A 182 16.28 -3.05 -7.87
C GLN A 182 15.49 -4.28 -7.46
N LYS A 183 15.46 -4.56 -6.14
CA LYS A 183 14.60 -5.60 -5.59
C LYS A 183 13.13 -5.23 -5.84
N MET A 184 12.36 -6.17 -6.36
CA MET A 184 10.91 -6.08 -6.41
C MET A 184 10.35 -6.24 -4.99
N VAL A 185 9.48 -5.32 -4.58
CA VAL A 185 8.82 -5.39 -3.27
C VAL A 185 7.40 -5.93 -3.45
N TYR A 186 7.09 -6.99 -2.74
CA TYR A 186 5.78 -7.62 -2.74
C TYR A 186 5.00 -7.31 -1.47
N VAL A 187 3.80 -6.73 -1.62
CA VAL A 187 2.92 -6.33 -0.52
C VAL A 187 1.63 -7.15 -0.55
N SER A 188 1.22 -7.69 0.59
CA SER A 188 -0.12 -8.31 0.75
C SER A 188 -1.06 -7.34 1.44
N GLU A 189 -2.23 -7.11 0.83
CA GLU A 189 -3.22 -6.15 1.32
C GLU A 189 -4.54 -6.83 1.66
N SER A 190 -5.21 -6.35 2.70
CA SER A 190 -6.50 -6.83 3.17
C SER A 190 -6.50 -8.22 3.81
N GLY A 191 -7.31 -8.38 4.86
CA GLY A 191 -7.65 -9.68 5.45
C GLY A 191 -6.67 -10.24 6.46
N ILE A 192 -5.58 -9.57 6.74
CA ILE A 192 -4.55 -9.99 7.67
C ILE A 192 -5.00 -9.66 9.09
N LYS A 193 -5.08 -10.68 9.97
CA LYS A 193 -5.64 -10.55 11.32
C LYS A 193 -4.81 -11.21 12.40
N THR A 194 -4.08 -12.26 12.09
CA THR A 194 -3.40 -13.11 13.07
C THR A 194 -1.92 -13.27 12.78
N LYS A 195 -1.18 -13.75 13.76
CA LYS A 195 0.24 -14.11 13.59
C LYS A 195 0.40 -15.20 12.52
N GLU A 196 -0.51 -16.16 12.48
CA GLU A 196 -0.48 -17.26 11.50
C GLU A 196 -0.61 -16.73 10.07
N ASP A 197 -1.40 -15.66 9.85
CA ASP A 197 -1.47 -14.97 8.57
C ASP A 197 -0.11 -14.36 8.20
N ILE A 198 0.53 -13.68 9.15
CA ILE A 198 1.87 -13.09 8.96
C ILE A 198 2.91 -14.18 8.69
N ASP A 199 2.94 -15.26 9.47
CA ASP A 199 3.89 -16.36 9.29
C ASP A 199 3.73 -17.00 7.91
N ARG A 200 2.50 -17.20 7.45
CA ARG A 200 2.20 -17.73 6.11
C ARG A 200 2.71 -16.82 5.00
N LEU A 201 2.44 -15.51 5.10
CA LEU A 201 2.90 -14.52 4.13
C LEU A 201 4.42 -14.41 4.12
N LYS A 202 5.06 -14.41 5.29
CA LYS A 202 6.51 -14.40 5.43
C LYS A 202 7.14 -15.64 4.79
N ALA A 203 6.59 -16.82 5.06
CA ALA A 203 7.07 -18.08 4.47
C ALA A 203 6.91 -18.10 2.94
N ASN A 204 5.93 -17.36 2.40
CA ASN A 204 5.70 -17.21 0.96
C ASN A 204 6.58 -16.14 0.29
N GLY A 205 7.46 -15.46 1.04
CA GLY A 205 8.35 -14.42 0.52
C GLY A 205 7.67 -13.07 0.29
N THR A 206 6.61 -12.76 1.06
CA THR A 206 6.00 -11.43 1.11
C THR A 206 6.90 -10.47 1.88
N ASP A 207 7.18 -9.30 1.33
CA ASP A 207 8.09 -8.30 1.92
C ASP A 207 7.38 -7.39 2.91
N ALA A 208 6.11 -7.06 2.64
CA ALA A 208 5.33 -6.17 3.48
C ALA A 208 3.84 -6.55 3.51
N VAL A 209 3.15 -6.09 4.54
CA VAL A 209 1.70 -6.21 4.68
C VAL A 209 1.08 -4.84 4.89
N LEU A 210 -0.08 -4.59 4.24
CA LEU A 210 -0.88 -3.40 4.46
C LEU A 210 -2.12 -3.78 5.27
N ILE A 211 -2.22 -3.24 6.49
CA ILE A 211 -3.25 -3.60 7.46
C ILE A 211 -3.98 -2.35 7.95
N GLY A 212 -5.30 -2.30 7.74
CA GLY A 212 -6.15 -1.19 8.19
C GLY A 212 -7.10 -1.60 9.29
N GLU A 213 -8.19 -2.32 8.97
CA GLU A 213 -9.28 -2.60 9.89
C GLU A 213 -8.82 -3.23 11.21
N THR A 214 -7.91 -4.19 11.17
CA THR A 214 -7.38 -4.90 12.34
C THR A 214 -6.74 -3.93 13.33
N PHE A 215 -5.88 -3.02 12.86
CA PHE A 215 -5.25 -2.01 13.71
C PHE A 215 -6.22 -0.92 14.16
N MET A 216 -7.10 -0.44 13.26
CA MET A 216 -8.08 0.60 13.59
C MET A 216 -9.04 0.18 14.71
N ARG A 217 -9.39 -1.11 14.78
CA ARG A 217 -10.27 -1.67 15.82
C ARG A 217 -9.55 -2.07 17.10
N SER A 218 -8.22 -2.12 17.10
CA SER A 218 -7.44 -2.48 18.28
C SER A 218 -7.40 -1.33 19.29
N PRO A 219 -7.75 -1.58 20.56
CA PRO A 219 -7.59 -0.59 21.63
C PRO A 219 -6.11 -0.39 22.01
N ASP A 220 -5.24 -1.34 21.74
CA ASP A 220 -3.80 -1.31 22.01
C ASP A 220 -3.03 -1.75 20.76
N LYS A 221 -2.58 -0.77 19.99
CA LYS A 221 -1.87 -1.01 18.72
C LYS A 221 -0.49 -1.60 18.95
N LYS A 222 0.20 -1.19 20.03
CA LYS A 222 1.53 -1.71 20.34
C LYS A 222 1.48 -3.19 20.70
N LYS A 223 0.50 -3.59 21.51
CA LYS A 223 0.29 -5.00 21.87
C LYS A 223 -0.05 -5.83 20.64
N LEU A 224 -0.98 -5.36 19.80
CA LEU A 224 -1.35 -6.06 18.56
C LEU A 224 -0.14 -6.19 17.63
N PHE A 225 0.72 -5.17 17.55
CA PHE A 225 1.94 -5.21 16.75
C PHE A 225 2.89 -6.32 17.21
N ALA A 226 3.12 -6.42 18.54
CA ALA A 226 3.94 -7.47 19.14
C ALA A 226 3.33 -8.86 18.88
N GLU A 227 2.01 -9.02 19.08
CA GLU A 227 1.29 -10.27 18.79
C GLU A 227 1.45 -10.71 17.33
N LEU A 228 1.27 -9.79 16.36
CA LEU A 228 1.41 -10.11 14.94
C LEU A 228 2.87 -10.45 14.56
N ARG A 229 3.86 -9.88 15.23
CA ARG A 229 5.28 -10.20 15.04
C ARG A 229 5.71 -11.49 15.75
N GLY A 230 4.96 -11.91 16.77
CA GLY A 230 5.32 -13.04 17.62
C GLY A 230 6.35 -12.69 18.70
N GLU A 231 6.29 -11.44 19.17
CA GLU A 231 7.14 -10.88 20.25
C GLU A 231 6.43 -10.93 21.61
#